data_d8426c2445af2d8053ced55aa7b1220f
#
_entry.id   d8426c2445af2d8053ced55aa7b1220f
#
_cell.length_a   1.000
_cell.length_b   1.000
_cell.length_c   1.000
_cell.angle_alpha   90.00
_cell.angle_beta   90.00
_cell.angle_gamma   90.00
#
_symmetry.space_group_name_H-M   'P 1'
#
loop_
_entity.id
_entity.type
_entity.pdbx_description
1 polymer ?
#
loop_
_entity_poly.entity_id
_entity_poly.type
_entity_poly.pdbx_seq_one_letter_code
_entity_poly.pdbx_strand_id
1 'polypeptide(L)'
;RLSETIDTLSAAHPAARILVLGDFNDYNDAPALRFLASKGLTDVSAEARGTHGARATYRYQGLWSSLDHILVCSRLLPAVRQCVIIDEPFLIEPDEQYGGVKPRRGYYGPRYNNGYSDHLPLVLRLEF
;
A
#
# COMPACT_ATOMS: atom_id res chain seq x y z
N ARG A 1 10.11 -15.98 -10.22
CA ARG A 1 8.99 -15.29 -9.60
C ARG A 1 9.45 -14.59 -8.33
N LEU A 2 8.63 -13.70 -7.80
CA LEU A 2 8.97 -12.91 -6.62
C LEU A 2 9.33 -13.79 -5.41
N SER A 3 8.53 -14.82 -5.14
CA SER A 3 8.81 -15.73 -4.01
C SER A 3 10.11 -16.49 -4.20
N GLU A 4 10.43 -16.89 -5.42
CA GLU A 4 11.69 -17.56 -5.75
C GLU A 4 12.86 -16.61 -5.56
N THR A 5 12.72 -15.34 -5.95
CA THR A 5 13.72 -14.31 -5.73
C THR A 5 13.98 -14.10 -4.24
N ILE A 6 12.91 -14.05 -3.43
CA ILE A 6 13.02 -13.91 -1.98
C ILE A 6 13.75 -15.12 -1.38
N ASP A 7 13.40 -16.34 -1.80
CA ASP A 7 14.06 -17.55 -1.32
C ASP A 7 15.55 -17.56 -1.68
N THR A 8 15.87 -17.18 -2.91
CA THR A 8 17.26 -17.10 -3.38
C THR A 8 18.07 -16.08 -2.58
N LEU A 9 17.52 -14.89 -2.38
CA LEU A 9 18.17 -13.83 -1.61
C LEU A 9 18.36 -14.24 -0.14
N SER A 10 17.34 -14.85 0.45
CA SER A 10 17.40 -15.29 1.85
C SER A 10 18.42 -16.40 2.06
N ALA A 11 18.54 -17.31 1.10
CA ALA A 11 19.53 -18.38 1.16
C ALA A 11 20.96 -17.85 0.99
N ALA A 12 21.16 -16.93 0.04
CA ALA A 12 22.48 -16.33 -0.22
C ALA A 12 22.91 -15.35 0.87
N HIS A 13 21.94 -14.65 1.49
CA HIS A 13 22.18 -13.62 2.49
C HIS A 13 21.22 -13.79 3.65
N PRO A 14 21.46 -14.72 4.60
CA PRO A 14 20.53 -14.99 5.70
C PRO A 14 20.26 -13.79 6.60
N ALA A 15 21.17 -12.82 6.63
CA ALA A 15 21.00 -11.59 7.42
C ALA A 15 20.39 -10.44 6.64
N ALA A 16 19.96 -10.66 5.39
CA ALA A 16 19.42 -9.61 4.54
C ALA A 16 18.12 -9.01 5.13
N ARG A 17 18.00 -7.72 4.99
CA ARG A 17 16.79 -6.99 5.32
C ARG A 17 16.01 -6.79 4.03
N ILE A 18 14.92 -7.54 3.89
CA ILE A 18 14.14 -7.58 2.65
C ILE A 18 12.84 -6.81 2.83
N LEU A 19 12.55 -5.96 1.86
CA LEU A 19 11.34 -5.18 1.78
C LEU A 19 10.76 -5.35 0.38
N VAL A 20 9.45 -5.63 0.31
CA VAL A 20 8.71 -5.78 -0.94
C VAL A 20 7.58 -4.76 -0.94
N LEU A 21 7.52 -3.93 -1.97
CA LEU A 21 6.50 -2.90 -2.03
C LEU A 21 6.02 -2.69 -3.47
N GLY A 22 4.81 -2.21 -3.60
CA GLY A 22 4.25 -1.85 -4.89
C GLY A 22 2.74 -2.00 -4.93
N ASP A 23 2.22 -1.77 -6.12
CA ASP A 23 0.82 -2.02 -6.46
C ASP A 23 0.69 -3.50 -6.83
N PHE A 24 0.04 -4.26 -5.96
CA PHE A 24 -0.21 -5.69 -6.19
C PHE A 24 -1.54 -5.91 -6.92
N ASN A 25 -2.34 -4.84 -7.02
CA ASN A 25 -3.69 -4.88 -7.54
C ASN A 25 -4.54 -5.95 -6.82
N ASP A 26 -4.29 -6.14 -5.53
CA ASP A 26 -4.83 -7.25 -4.74
C ASP A 26 -5.00 -6.83 -3.28
N TYR A 27 -5.96 -7.45 -2.59
CA TYR A 27 -6.29 -7.12 -1.20
C TYR A 27 -5.37 -7.84 -0.23
N ASN A 28 -5.36 -7.37 1.05
CA ASN A 28 -4.50 -7.92 2.11
C ASN A 28 -4.66 -9.44 2.30
N ASP A 29 -5.87 -9.95 2.12
CA ASP A 29 -6.18 -11.37 2.33
C ASP A 29 -6.12 -12.19 1.04
N ALA A 30 -5.67 -11.59 -0.06
CA ALA A 30 -5.53 -12.29 -1.33
C ALA A 30 -4.50 -13.44 -1.23
N PRO A 31 -4.69 -14.51 -2.01
CA PRO A 31 -3.78 -15.66 -1.96
C PRO A 31 -2.31 -15.29 -2.18
N ALA A 32 -2.02 -14.36 -3.09
CA ALA A 32 -0.65 -13.94 -3.36
C ALA A 32 0.00 -13.30 -2.13
N LEU A 33 -0.73 -12.43 -1.42
CA LEU A 33 -0.22 -11.78 -0.22
C LEU A 33 -0.11 -12.75 0.94
N ARG A 34 -1.06 -13.67 1.10
CA ARG A 34 -0.97 -14.74 2.11
C ARG A 34 0.24 -15.64 1.85
N PHE A 35 0.53 -15.91 0.58
CA PHE A 35 1.70 -16.71 0.21
C PHE A 35 2.99 -16.00 0.60
N LEU A 36 3.10 -14.70 0.34
CA LEU A 36 4.27 -13.92 0.77
C LEU A 36 4.38 -13.87 2.30
N ALA A 37 3.26 -13.78 3.01
CA ALA A 37 3.25 -13.84 4.46
C ALA A 37 3.78 -15.21 4.96
N SER A 38 3.48 -16.30 4.27
CA SER A 38 4.00 -17.63 4.61
C SER A 38 5.52 -17.72 4.45
N LYS A 39 6.14 -16.82 3.69
CA LYS A 39 7.59 -16.68 3.53
C LYS A 39 8.24 -15.81 4.61
N GLY A 40 7.50 -15.42 5.63
CA GLY A 40 8.01 -14.60 6.73
C GLY A 40 7.94 -13.10 6.50
N LEU A 41 7.18 -12.66 5.51
CA LEU A 41 6.97 -11.24 5.26
C LEU A 41 5.70 -10.76 5.95
N THR A 42 5.79 -9.60 6.59
CA THR A 42 4.66 -8.96 7.26
C THR A 42 4.22 -7.74 6.46
N ASP A 43 2.93 -7.65 6.16
CA ASP A 43 2.34 -6.47 5.52
C ASP A 43 2.14 -5.38 6.57
N VAL A 44 3.06 -4.43 6.59
CA VAL A 44 3.03 -3.31 7.55
C VAL A 44 2.11 -2.18 7.09
N SER A 45 1.57 -2.27 5.88
CA SER A 45 0.63 -1.29 5.34
C SER A 45 -0.83 -1.66 5.58
N ALA A 46 -1.12 -2.84 6.11
CA ALA A 46 -2.49 -3.35 6.25
C ALA A 46 -3.42 -2.42 7.04
N GLU A 47 -2.88 -1.75 8.06
CA GLU A 47 -3.65 -0.84 8.92
C GLU A 47 -3.35 0.64 8.64
N ALA A 48 -2.65 0.95 7.56
CA ALA A 48 -2.30 2.33 7.22
C ALA A 48 -3.55 3.16 6.94
N ARG A 49 -3.53 4.40 7.42
CA ARG A 49 -4.62 5.37 7.24
C ARG A 49 -4.03 6.73 6.93
N GLY A 50 -4.85 7.60 6.34
CA GLY A 50 -4.52 9.00 6.17
C GLY A 50 -5.08 9.84 7.31
N THR A 51 -4.69 11.09 7.36
CA THR A 51 -5.14 12.05 8.37
C THR A 51 -6.34 12.90 7.88
N HIS A 52 -6.67 12.81 6.60
CA HIS A 52 -7.75 13.59 5.99
C HIS A 52 -8.89 12.71 5.47
N GLY A 53 -9.04 11.51 6.05
CA GLY A 53 -10.18 10.64 5.77
C GLY A 53 -9.88 9.41 4.93
N ALA A 54 -8.68 9.28 4.37
CA ALA A 54 -8.32 8.09 3.60
C ALA A 54 -8.19 6.86 4.50
N ARG A 55 -8.82 5.77 4.09
CA ARG A 55 -8.82 4.50 4.83
C ARG A 55 -8.04 3.39 4.11
N ALA A 56 -7.69 3.61 2.88
CA ALA A 56 -6.88 2.71 2.05
C ALA A 56 -6.27 3.52 0.90
N THR A 57 -5.59 2.87 -0.01
CA THR A 57 -4.89 3.55 -1.11
C THR A 57 -5.76 3.76 -2.34
N TYR A 58 -6.91 3.11 -2.42
CA TYR A 58 -7.79 3.16 -3.56
C TYR A 58 -9.24 3.19 -3.12
N ARG A 59 -10.09 3.89 -3.87
CA ARG A 59 -11.53 3.91 -3.59
C ARG A 59 -12.32 3.74 -4.88
N TYR A 60 -13.25 2.79 -4.86
CA TYR A 60 -14.14 2.54 -5.98
C TYR A 60 -15.57 2.39 -5.49
N GLN A 61 -16.47 3.19 -6.06
CA GLN A 61 -17.89 3.19 -5.71
C GLN A 61 -18.12 3.25 -4.20
N GLY A 62 -17.38 4.13 -3.52
CA GLY A 62 -17.52 4.35 -2.08
C GLY A 62 -16.78 3.35 -1.21
N LEU A 63 -16.16 2.32 -1.77
CA LEU A 63 -15.43 1.30 -1.02
C LEU A 63 -13.93 1.52 -1.08
N TRP A 64 -13.31 1.66 0.09
CA TRP A 64 -11.86 1.75 0.21
C TRP A 64 -11.23 0.38 0.08
N SER A 65 -10.14 0.31 -0.67
CA SER A 65 -9.41 -0.94 -0.95
C SER A 65 -7.92 -0.74 -0.87
N SER A 66 -7.24 -1.61 -0.15
CA SER A 66 -5.78 -1.60 -0.07
C SER A 66 -5.23 -2.47 -1.20
N LEU A 67 -4.83 -1.82 -2.29
CA LEU A 67 -4.24 -2.49 -3.46
C LEU A 67 -2.72 -2.37 -3.47
N ASP A 68 -2.20 -1.39 -2.75
CA ASP A 68 -0.78 -1.13 -2.62
C ASP A 68 -0.33 -1.64 -1.26
N HIS A 69 0.81 -2.31 -1.22
CA HIS A 69 1.29 -2.97 -0.02
C HIS A 69 2.77 -2.77 0.19
N ILE A 70 3.18 -2.77 1.46
CA ILE A 70 4.58 -2.77 1.87
C ILE A 70 4.74 -3.93 2.84
N LEU A 71 5.56 -4.91 2.45
CA LEU A 71 5.85 -6.08 3.27
C LEU A 71 7.31 -6.08 3.68
N VAL A 72 7.58 -6.42 4.93
CA VAL A 72 8.94 -6.46 5.46
C VAL A 72 9.23 -7.81 6.07
N CYS A 73 10.50 -8.25 5.98
CA CYS A 73 10.94 -9.48 6.65
C CYS A 73 11.07 -9.26 8.16
N SER A 74 11.18 -10.37 8.90
CA SER A 74 11.27 -10.32 10.36
C SER A 74 12.47 -9.51 10.87
N ARG A 75 13.58 -9.51 10.14
CA ARG A 75 14.77 -8.74 10.51
C ARG A 75 14.56 -7.23 10.40
N LEU A 76 13.69 -6.80 9.51
CA LEU A 76 13.40 -5.38 9.30
C LEU A 76 12.28 -4.88 10.20
N LEU A 77 11.42 -5.77 10.68
CA LEU A 77 10.23 -5.42 11.45
C LEU A 77 10.53 -4.54 12.68
N PRO A 78 11.59 -4.79 13.47
CA PRO A 78 11.91 -3.92 14.62
C PRO A 78 12.24 -2.48 14.24
N ALA A 79 12.63 -2.21 13.00
CA ALA A 79 12.96 -0.86 12.53
C ALA A 79 11.73 -0.08 12.05
N VAL A 80 10.59 -0.74 11.89
CA VAL A 80 9.34 -0.09 11.42
C VAL A 80 8.82 0.83 12.52
N ARG A 81 8.60 2.10 12.17
CA ARG A 81 8.05 3.10 13.10
C ARG A 81 6.64 3.49 12.72
N GLN A 82 6.37 3.64 11.43
CA GLN A 82 5.09 4.15 10.97
C GLN A 82 4.88 3.78 9.52
N CYS A 83 3.63 3.44 9.17
CA CYS A 83 3.20 3.31 7.79
C CYS A 83 1.89 4.08 7.64
N VAL A 84 1.88 5.07 6.77
CA VAL A 84 0.73 5.98 6.60
C VAL A 84 0.37 6.13 5.14
N ILE A 85 -0.87 6.53 4.90
CA ILE A 85 -1.36 6.95 3.59
C ILE A 85 -1.26 8.47 3.53
N ILE A 86 -0.70 8.99 2.45
CA ILE A 86 -0.63 10.43 2.23
C ILE A 86 -1.90 10.86 1.53
N ASP A 87 -2.75 11.60 2.25
CA ASP A 87 -4.00 12.13 1.75
C ASP A 87 -4.09 13.64 1.96
N GLU A 88 -3.00 14.32 1.61
CA GLU A 88 -3.00 15.78 1.63
C GLU A 88 -4.14 16.32 0.76
N PRO A 89 -4.72 17.51 1.10
CA PRO A 89 -5.91 18.02 0.41
C PRO A 89 -5.81 18.08 -1.11
N PHE A 90 -4.62 18.32 -1.65
CA PHE A 90 -4.45 18.39 -3.10
C PHE A 90 -4.54 17.02 -3.80
N LEU A 91 -4.42 15.92 -3.04
CA LEU A 91 -4.48 14.54 -3.55
C LEU A 91 -5.87 13.92 -3.48
N ILE A 92 -6.80 14.59 -2.81
CA ILE A 92 -8.14 14.07 -2.57
C ILE A 92 -9.18 15.09 -2.98
N GLU A 93 -10.42 14.62 -3.14
CA GLU A 93 -11.58 15.47 -3.38
C GLU A 93 -12.80 14.88 -2.67
N PRO A 94 -13.83 15.69 -2.41
CA PRO A 94 -15.06 15.17 -1.81
C PRO A 94 -15.70 14.12 -2.72
N ASP A 95 -16.21 13.05 -2.12
CA ASP A 95 -17.03 12.06 -2.82
C ASP A 95 -18.49 12.43 -2.64
N GLU A 96 -19.05 13.09 -3.62
CA GLU A 96 -20.42 13.60 -3.54
C GLU A 96 -21.46 12.49 -3.64
N GLN A 97 -21.10 11.36 -4.24
CA GLN A 97 -22.02 10.24 -4.42
C GLN A 97 -22.10 9.35 -3.18
N TYR A 98 -20.93 9.05 -2.57
CA TYR A 98 -20.82 8.08 -1.49
C TYR A 98 -20.41 8.68 -0.15
N GLY A 99 -20.12 9.98 -0.11
CA GLY A 99 -19.67 10.68 1.09
C GLY A 99 -18.19 10.51 1.36
N GLY A 100 -17.66 11.35 2.25
CA GLY A 100 -16.24 11.36 2.57
C GLY A 100 -15.39 11.88 1.44
N VAL A 101 -14.18 11.35 1.34
CA VAL A 101 -13.19 11.76 0.34
C VAL A 101 -12.78 10.59 -0.54
N LYS A 102 -12.23 10.92 -1.71
CA LYS A 102 -11.68 9.93 -2.66
C LYS A 102 -10.42 10.50 -3.29
N PRO A 103 -9.55 9.63 -3.84
CA PRO A 103 -8.38 10.11 -4.58
C PRO A 103 -8.81 11.02 -5.73
N ARG A 104 -8.07 12.10 -5.89
CA ARG A 104 -8.30 13.06 -6.98
C ARG A 104 -7.58 12.57 -8.23
N ARG A 105 -8.26 11.75 -9.02
CA ARG A 105 -7.71 11.13 -10.22
C ARG A 105 -7.57 12.13 -11.36
N GLY A 106 -6.64 11.83 -12.26
CA GLY A 106 -6.40 12.68 -13.42
C GLY A 106 -7.55 12.68 -14.41
N TYR A 107 -8.22 11.54 -14.55
CA TYR A 107 -9.32 11.38 -15.51
C TYR A 107 -10.46 10.56 -14.91
N TYR A 108 -11.66 10.87 -15.34
CA TYR A 108 -12.85 10.03 -15.17
C TYR A 108 -13.28 9.58 -16.57
N GLY A 109 -12.90 8.36 -16.98
CA GLY A 109 -13.03 7.93 -18.36
C GLY A 109 -12.22 8.86 -19.26
N PRO A 110 -12.80 9.42 -20.34
CA PRO A 110 -12.09 10.37 -21.22
C PRO A 110 -12.05 11.79 -20.67
N ARG A 111 -12.77 12.07 -19.57
CA ARG A 111 -12.92 13.42 -19.02
C ARG A 111 -11.74 13.77 -18.10
N TYR A 112 -11.04 14.85 -18.41
CA TYR A 112 -9.94 15.36 -17.59
C TYR A 112 -10.46 15.98 -16.28
N ASN A 113 -9.91 15.56 -15.15
CA ASN A 113 -10.33 16.00 -13.83
C ASN A 113 -9.30 16.91 -13.12
N ASN A 114 -8.18 17.17 -13.76
CA ASN A 114 -7.10 17.99 -13.19
C ASN A 114 -6.60 17.44 -11.83
N GLY A 115 -6.54 16.12 -11.70
CA GLY A 115 -6.03 15.44 -10.52
C GLY A 115 -4.68 14.80 -10.76
N TYR A 116 -4.32 13.87 -9.89
CA TYR A 116 -2.98 13.27 -9.88
C TYR A 116 -3.00 11.77 -10.11
N SER A 117 -3.75 11.02 -9.30
CA SER A 117 -3.77 9.57 -9.38
C SER A 117 -5.07 9.03 -8.77
N ASP A 118 -5.46 7.84 -9.19
CA ASP A 118 -6.53 7.09 -8.56
C ASP A 118 -6.05 6.29 -7.34
N HIS A 119 -4.75 6.26 -7.10
CA HIS A 119 -4.15 5.70 -5.89
C HIS A 119 -3.54 6.80 -5.02
N LEU A 120 -3.56 6.60 -3.70
CA LEU A 120 -2.88 7.47 -2.74
C LEU A 120 -1.53 6.86 -2.36
N PRO A 121 -0.50 7.69 -2.13
CA PRO A 121 0.82 7.17 -1.76
C PRO A 121 0.82 6.51 -0.38
N LEU A 122 1.62 5.45 -0.26
CA LEU A 122 1.98 4.84 1.02
C LEU A 122 3.39 5.29 1.40
N VAL A 123 3.59 5.61 2.67
CA VAL A 123 4.91 5.95 3.20
C VAL A 123 5.22 5.10 4.41
N LEU A 124 6.35 4.42 4.36
CA LEU A 124 6.89 3.63 5.46
C LEU A 124 8.10 4.37 6.04
N ARG A 125 8.09 4.59 7.36
CA ARG A 125 9.23 5.15 8.07
C ARG A 125 9.96 4.06 8.85
N LEU A 126 11.26 3.96 8.60
CA LEU A 126 12.14 3.02 9.27
C LEU A 126 13.19 3.80 10.07
N GLU A 127 13.53 3.28 11.24
CA GLU A 127 14.65 3.80 12.06
C GLU A 127 15.53 2.64 12.48
N PHE A 128 16.80 2.73 12.12
CA PHE A 128 17.79 1.72 12.43
C PHE A 128 18.61 2.07 13.65
#